data_7146e890a980c3f9500a44a10dd43d0c
#
_entry.id   7146e890a980c3f9500a44a10dd43d0c
#
_cell.length_a   1.000
_cell.length_b   1.000
_cell.length_c   1.000
_cell.angle_alpha   90.00
_cell.angle_beta   90.00
_cell.angle_gamma   90.00
#
_symmetry.space_group_name_H-M   'P 1'
#
loop_
_entity.id
_entity.type
_entity.pdbx_description
1 polymer ?
#
loop_
_entity_poly.entity_id
_entity_poly.type
_entity_poly.pdbx_seq_one_letter_code
_entity_poly.pdbx_strand_id
1 'polypeptide(L)'
;MTAAAARVSSRVDAAVSDAANDARGELTKIPGVSKAVAAKAVRNGYYHFIVDIWITDLNFTEFGVYKRTRNRAKSRQFTSDMDIFAEVIEGGERTGLIGYREDLWEKAESKDKRLVFKLFNESLNWRATMDLMIGRSLQQTIASRGMPVMTYSVNTDEDNFIVYLERSANKWPLLPENFGFFIMDGEGKPQFYRIKRDLINLGGDYTLYDQQGKNVGHLDGKVFSIGGKWKGKVRVEHADRRLLTVLQLFSALQIFNADSRRHMKRLWKDVGRGKVKPALDAQEADLYKNPRRVR
;
A
#
# COMPACT_ATOMS: atom_id res chain seq x y z
N MET A 1 -17.32 -30.49 35.09
CA MET A 1 -16.91 -29.09 34.66
C MET A 1 -17.76 -28.11 35.44
N THR A 2 -17.15 -27.36 36.34
CA THR A 2 -17.78 -26.59 37.40
C THR A 2 -18.37 -25.26 36.89
N ALA A 3 -19.46 -24.80 37.51
CA ALA A 3 -20.17 -23.54 37.20
C ALA A 3 -19.24 -22.30 37.16
N ALA A 4 -18.07 -22.35 37.76
CA ALA A 4 -17.05 -21.31 37.70
C ALA A 4 -16.38 -21.20 36.30
N ALA A 5 -16.13 -22.31 35.61
CA ALA A 5 -15.55 -22.29 34.26
C ALA A 5 -16.53 -21.72 33.21
N ALA A 6 -17.82 -22.01 33.37
CA ALA A 6 -18.87 -21.44 32.50
C ALA A 6 -19.05 -19.93 32.70
N ARG A 7 -18.93 -19.42 33.95
CA ARG A 7 -18.97 -17.98 34.25
C ARG A 7 -17.74 -17.21 33.73
N VAL A 8 -16.54 -17.82 33.72
CA VAL A 8 -15.34 -17.19 33.17
C VAL A 8 -15.45 -17.15 31.62
N SER A 9 -15.91 -18.22 30.99
CA SER A 9 -16.13 -18.25 29.54
C SER A 9 -17.15 -17.19 29.11
N SER A 10 -18.30 -17.08 29.77
CA SER A 10 -19.32 -16.10 29.42
C SER A 10 -18.86 -14.64 29.66
N ARG A 11 -17.99 -14.37 30.64
CA ARG A 11 -17.40 -13.05 30.83
C ARG A 11 -16.34 -12.70 29.79
N VAL A 12 -15.57 -13.68 29.35
CA VAL A 12 -14.59 -13.49 28.25
C VAL A 12 -15.32 -13.25 26.94
N ASP A 13 -16.38 -14.01 26.67
CA ASP A 13 -17.20 -13.85 25.45
C ASP A 13 -17.93 -12.49 25.42
N ALA A 14 -18.43 -12.02 26.57
CA ALA A 14 -19.03 -10.70 26.71
C ALA A 14 -17.99 -9.57 26.53
N ALA A 15 -16.82 -9.68 27.14
CA ALA A 15 -15.74 -8.68 26.98
C ALA A 15 -15.21 -8.63 25.55
N VAL A 16 -15.11 -9.77 24.85
CA VAL A 16 -14.74 -9.85 23.44
C VAL A 16 -15.84 -9.25 22.55
N SER A 17 -17.11 -9.46 22.91
CA SER A 17 -18.26 -8.89 22.19
C SER A 17 -18.31 -7.35 22.36
N ASP A 18 -18.09 -6.84 23.57
CA ASP A 18 -18.11 -5.41 23.87
C ASP A 18 -16.92 -4.69 23.22
N ALA A 19 -15.72 -5.26 23.28
CA ALA A 19 -14.55 -4.75 22.56
C ALA A 19 -14.76 -4.78 21.03
N ALA A 20 -15.45 -5.79 20.51
CA ALA A 20 -15.79 -5.88 19.09
C ALA A 20 -16.85 -4.84 18.69
N ASN A 21 -17.77 -4.50 19.59
CA ASN A 21 -18.80 -3.47 19.37
C ASN A 21 -18.23 -2.06 19.47
N ASP A 22 -17.36 -1.77 20.43
CA ASP A 22 -16.62 -0.51 20.53
C ASP A 22 -15.72 -0.29 19.31
N ALA A 23 -14.98 -1.32 18.89
CA ALA A 23 -14.18 -1.28 17.70
C ALA A 23 -15.02 -1.09 16.41
N ARG A 24 -16.24 -1.67 16.35
CA ARG A 24 -17.21 -1.38 15.28
C ARG A 24 -17.68 0.07 15.29
N GLY A 25 -17.83 0.68 16.47
CA GLY A 25 -18.15 2.10 16.63
C GLY A 25 -17.08 3.03 16.09
N GLU A 26 -15.79 2.69 16.26
CA GLU A 26 -14.67 3.46 15.70
C GLU A 26 -14.51 3.26 14.18
N LEU A 27 -14.71 2.05 13.69
CA LEU A 27 -14.66 1.75 12.24
C LEU A 27 -15.75 2.46 11.43
N THR A 28 -16.85 2.88 12.06
CA THR A 28 -17.88 3.69 11.39
C THR A 28 -17.40 5.11 11.04
N LYS A 29 -16.22 5.50 11.51
CA LYS A 29 -15.57 6.79 11.21
C LYS A 29 -14.58 6.71 10.04
N ILE A 30 -14.42 5.54 9.37
CA ILE A 30 -13.53 5.44 8.21
C ILE A 30 -14.17 6.22 7.04
N PRO A 31 -13.68 7.42 6.66
CA PRO A 31 -14.25 8.18 5.56
C PRO A 31 -14.16 7.40 4.23
N GLY A 32 -15.23 7.43 3.43
CA GLY A 32 -15.26 6.85 2.08
C GLY A 32 -15.58 5.35 1.99
N VAL A 33 -15.78 4.65 3.11
CA VAL A 33 -16.35 3.29 3.14
C VAL A 33 -17.69 3.36 3.87
N SER A 34 -18.76 2.78 3.30
CA SER A 34 -20.05 2.77 3.98
C SER A 34 -19.98 1.95 5.27
N LYS A 35 -20.75 2.36 6.29
CA LYS A 35 -20.82 1.64 7.57
C LYS A 35 -21.14 0.15 7.39
N ALA A 36 -21.98 -0.17 6.41
CA ALA A 36 -22.37 -1.54 6.09
C ALA A 36 -21.22 -2.37 5.53
N VAL A 37 -20.39 -1.79 4.65
CA VAL A 37 -19.20 -2.43 4.09
C VAL A 37 -18.14 -2.65 5.16
N ALA A 38 -17.87 -1.62 5.97
CA ALA A 38 -16.91 -1.73 7.08
C ALA A 38 -17.30 -2.84 8.07
N ALA A 39 -18.58 -2.93 8.43
CA ALA A 39 -19.07 -3.97 9.32
C ALA A 39 -18.92 -5.39 8.72
N LYS A 40 -19.14 -5.56 7.41
CA LYS A 40 -18.93 -6.85 6.71
C LYS A 40 -17.45 -7.21 6.57
N ALA A 41 -16.55 -6.22 6.52
CA ALA A 41 -15.12 -6.43 6.43
C ALA A 41 -14.48 -6.92 7.73
N VAL A 42 -15.15 -6.76 8.88
CA VAL A 42 -14.65 -7.18 10.20
C VAL A 42 -15.04 -8.61 10.51
N ARG A 43 -14.03 -9.46 10.79
CA ARG A 43 -14.21 -10.86 11.21
C ARG A 43 -13.10 -11.22 12.22
N ASN A 44 -13.50 -11.86 13.33
CA ASN A 44 -12.57 -12.36 14.36
C ASN A 44 -11.56 -11.30 14.86
N GLY A 45 -12.00 -10.06 15.07
CA GLY A 45 -11.14 -8.98 15.55
C GLY A 45 -10.17 -8.40 14.51
N TYR A 46 -10.34 -8.75 13.22
CA TYR A 46 -9.55 -8.20 12.12
C TYR A 46 -10.43 -7.54 11.08
N TYR A 47 -9.94 -6.44 10.53
CA TYR A 47 -10.46 -5.85 9.31
C TYR A 47 -9.79 -6.53 8.10
N HIS A 48 -10.61 -7.01 7.16
CA HIS A 48 -10.16 -7.75 5.97
C HIS A 48 -10.37 -6.93 4.71
N PHE A 49 -9.38 -6.98 3.83
CA PHE A 49 -9.48 -6.44 2.48
C PHE A 49 -8.80 -7.38 1.47
N ILE A 50 -9.13 -7.20 0.20
CA ILE A 50 -8.50 -7.90 -0.92
C ILE A 50 -8.04 -6.84 -1.92
N VAL A 51 -6.83 -7.01 -2.45
CA VAL A 51 -6.36 -6.33 -3.67
C VAL A 51 -6.26 -7.39 -4.74
N ASP A 52 -7.15 -7.32 -5.71
CA ASP A 52 -7.22 -8.24 -6.86
C ASP A 52 -6.52 -7.57 -8.05
N ILE A 53 -5.42 -8.17 -8.51
CA ILE A 53 -4.58 -7.63 -9.57
C ILE A 53 -4.93 -8.36 -10.86
N TRP A 54 -5.37 -7.60 -11.87
CA TRP A 54 -5.71 -8.15 -13.17
C TRP A 54 -4.48 -8.26 -14.07
N ILE A 55 -4.46 -9.27 -14.92
CA ILE A 55 -3.56 -9.29 -16.06
C ILE A 55 -4.20 -8.40 -17.12
N THR A 56 -3.48 -7.33 -17.51
CA THR A 56 -3.98 -6.29 -18.41
C THR A 56 -4.55 -6.80 -19.72
N ASP A 57 -4.03 -7.91 -20.26
CA ASP A 57 -4.46 -8.48 -21.54
C ASP A 57 -5.81 -9.20 -21.51
N LEU A 58 -6.25 -9.67 -20.34
CA LEU A 58 -7.52 -10.38 -20.19
C LEU A 58 -8.72 -9.48 -19.92
N ASN A 59 -8.47 -8.25 -19.48
CA ASN A 59 -9.51 -7.33 -19.02
C ASN A 59 -9.80 -6.16 -19.97
N PHE A 60 -9.48 -6.30 -21.26
CA PHE A 60 -9.67 -5.26 -22.25
C PHE A 60 -11.14 -4.75 -22.32
N THR A 61 -12.11 -5.62 -22.04
CA THR A 61 -13.54 -5.29 -22.04
C THR A 61 -13.92 -4.42 -20.84
N GLU A 62 -13.46 -4.77 -19.63
CA GLU A 62 -13.68 -3.97 -18.42
C GLU A 62 -12.95 -2.64 -18.50
N PHE A 63 -11.74 -2.61 -19.02
CA PHE A 63 -10.99 -1.41 -19.28
C PHE A 63 -11.75 -0.43 -20.21
N GLY A 64 -12.46 -0.95 -21.22
CA GLY A 64 -13.35 -0.16 -22.07
C GLY A 64 -14.48 0.54 -21.31
N VAL A 65 -15.05 -0.11 -20.28
CA VAL A 65 -16.08 0.48 -19.40
C VAL A 65 -15.48 1.59 -18.56
N TYR A 66 -14.30 1.39 -17.97
CA TYR A 66 -13.62 2.42 -17.17
C TYR A 66 -13.18 3.62 -18.03
N LYS A 67 -12.71 3.41 -19.25
CA LYS A 67 -12.42 4.51 -20.17
C LYS A 67 -13.67 5.35 -20.52
N ARG A 68 -14.84 4.73 -20.66
CA ARG A 68 -16.10 5.44 -20.88
C ARG A 68 -16.56 6.25 -19.67
N THR A 69 -16.36 5.74 -18.47
CA THR A 69 -16.71 6.46 -17.22
C THR A 69 -15.74 7.59 -16.91
N ARG A 70 -14.55 7.61 -17.51
CA ARG A 70 -13.57 8.70 -17.36
C ARG A 70 -14.14 10.08 -17.63
N ASN A 71 -14.99 10.23 -18.64
CA ASN A 71 -15.61 11.51 -18.96
C ASN A 71 -16.58 12.01 -17.88
N ARG A 72 -16.98 11.13 -16.95
CA ARG A 72 -17.81 11.44 -15.78
C ARG A 72 -16.99 11.54 -14.49
N ALA A 73 -15.69 11.21 -14.55
CA ALA A 73 -14.82 11.26 -13.37
C ALA A 73 -14.66 12.70 -12.88
N LYS A 74 -14.97 12.93 -11.63
CA LYS A 74 -14.84 14.24 -10.98
C LYS A 74 -13.37 14.59 -10.69
N SER A 75 -12.50 13.60 -10.61
CA SER A 75 -11.10 13.79 -10.29
C SER A 75 -10.26 14.10 -11.51
N ARG A 76 -9.57 15.24 -11.49
CA ARG A 76 -8.52 15.58 -12.48
C ARG A 76 -7.30 14.66 -12.40
N GLN A 77 -7.20 13.84 -11.36
CA GLN A 77 -6.10 12.89 -11.15
C GLN A 77 -6.24 11.63 -12.02
N PHE A 78 -7.44 11.35 -12.54
CA PHE A 78 -7.67 10.24 -13.45
C PHE A 78 -7.43 10.71 -14.90
N THR A 79 -6.29 10.35 -15.46
CA THR A 79 -5.85 10.76 -16.80
C THR A 79 -5.94 9.62 -17.82
N SER A 80 -5.80 9.94 -19.12
CA SER A 80 -5.82 8.94 -20.21
C SER A 80 -4.62 8.02 -20.19
N ASP A 81 -3.52 8.46 -19.56
CA ASP A 81 -2.24 7.75 -19.49
C ASP A 81 -2.18 6.79 -18.31
N MET A 82 -3.31 6.57 -17.65
CA MET A 82 -3.43 5.61 -16.55
C MET A 82 -3.99 4.30 -17.05
N ASP A 83 -3.34 3.24 -16.65
CA ASP A 83 -3.82 1.88 -16.78
C ASP A 83 -4.32 1.38 -15.41
N ILE A 84 -5.61 0.98 -15.36
CA ILE A 84 -6.20 0.37 -14.16
C ILE A 84 -5.89 -1.12 -14.19
N PHE A 85 -5.16 -1.57 -13.19
CA PHE A 85 -4.65 -2.93 -13.14
C PHE A 85 -5.09 -3.71 -11.88
N ALA A 86 -5.71 -3.03 -10.90
CA ALA A 86 -6.18 -3.70 -9.70
C ALA A 86 -7.44 -3.06 -9.12
N GLU A 87 -8.19 -3.85 -8.36
CA GLU A 87 -9.33 -3.41 -7.57
C GLU A 87 -9.13 -3.72 -6.09
N VAL A 88 -9.75 -2.91 -5.24
CA VAL A 88 -9.82 -3.12 -3.79
C VAL A 88 -11.21 -3.58 -3.43
N ILE A 89 -11.30 -4.69 -2.69
CA ILE A 89 -12.56 -5.30 -2.25
C ILE A 89 -12.55 -5.35 -0.72
N GLU A 90 -13.57 -4.77 -0.11
CA GLU A 90 -13.78 -4.75 1.35
C GLU A 90 -15.23 -5.17 1.64
N GLY A 91 -15.42 -6.06 2.61
CA GLY A 91 -16.76 -6.57 2.93
C GLY A 91 -17.49 -7.29 1.78
N GLY A 92 -16.75 -7.73 0.75
CA GLY A 92 -17.31 -8.37 -0.46
C GLY A 92 -17.75 -7.39 -1.53
N GLU A 93 -17.56 -6.08 -1.33
CA GLU A 93 -17.89 -5.02 -2.29
C GLU A 93 -16.61 -4.35 -2.79
N ARG A 94 -16.59 -3.92 -4.06
CA ARG A 94 -15.49 -3.14 -4.61
C ARG A 94 -15.54 -1.73 -4.03
N THR A 95 -14.47 -1.31 -3.35
CA THR A 95 -14.36 0.00 -2.70
C THR A 95 -13.32 0.90 -3.32
N GLY A 96 -12.50 0.37 -4.22
CA GLY A 96 -11.47 1.15 -4.88
C GLY A 96 -10.91 0.51 -6.15
N LEU A 97 -10.25 1.35 -6.94
CA LEU A 97 -9.53 0.98 -8.15
C LEU A 97 -8.11 1.53 -8.07
N ILE A 98 -7.13 0.73 -8.48
CA ILE A 98 -5.73 1.14 -8.52
C ILE A 98 -5.28 1.19 -9.97
N GLY A 99 -4.79 2.35 -10.37
CA GLY A 99 -4.16 2.55 -11.67
C GLY A 99 -2.71 3.00 -11.51
N TYR A 100 -1.89 2.77 -12.53
CA TYR A 100 -0.54 3.30 -12.61
C TYR A 100 -0.36 4.19 -13.85
N ARG A 101 0.64 5.06 -13.81
CA ARG A 101 1.04 5.92 -14.93
C ARG A 101 1.92 5.11 -15.87
N GLU A 102 1.30 4.53 -16.91
CA GLU A 102 1.98 3.75 -17.94
C GLU A 102 3.05 4.57 -18.67
N ASP A 103 2.74 5.82 -18.99
CA ASP A 103 3.66 6.74 -19.64
C ASP A 103 4.97 6.96 -18.86
N LEU A 104 4.87 7.03 -17.52
CA LEU A 104 6.03 7.23 -16.66
C LEU A 104 6.79 5.93 -16.38
N TRP A 105 6.14 4.77 -16.48
CA TRP A 105 6.79 3.50 -16.16
C TRP A 105 7.24 2.73 -17.39
N GLU A 106 6.41 2.62 -18.43
CA GLU A 106 6.73 1.82 -19.61
C GLU A 106 7.47 2.63 -20.69
N LYS A 107 7.09 3.91 -20.87
CA LYS A 107 7.57 4.75 -21.97
C LYS A 107 8.77 5.62 -21.59
N ALA A 108 8.95 5.91 -20.30
CA ALA A 108 10.08 6.69 -19.81
C ALA A 108 11.30 5.80 -19.55
N GLU A 109 12.48 6.39 -19.64
CA GLU A 109 13.76 5.70 -19.45
C GLU A 109 14.64 6.38 -18.40
N SER A 110 15.67 5.66 -17.94
CA SER A 110 16.69 6.18 -17.02
C SER A 110 16.07 6.80 -15.76
N LYS A 111 16.50 8.00 -15.37
CA LYS A 111 16.02 8.70 -14.17
C LYS A 111 14.58 9.20 -14.29
N ASP A 112 14.07 9.32 -15.51
CA ASP A 112 12.70 9.80 -15.76
C ASP A 112 11.66 8.68 -15.64
N LYS A 113 12.11 7.41 -15.62
CA LYS A 113 11.27 6.25 -15.39
C LYS A 113 10.83 6.19 -13.93
N ARG A 114 9.55 6.48 -13.67
CA ARG A 114 8.93 6.53 -12.35
C ARG A 114 7.73 5.62 -12.25
N LEU A 115 7.61 4.94 -11.14
CA LEU A 115 6.43 4.14 -10.82
C LEU A 115 5.48 4.97 -9.97
N VAL A 116 4.33 5.31 -10.53
CA VAL A 116 3.30 6.11 -9.86
C VAL A 116 1.98 5.37 -9.87
N PHE A 117 1.47 5.01 -8.68
CA PHE A 117 0.15 4.45 -8.50
C PHE A 117 -0.82 5.50 -8.01
N LYS A 118 -2.09 5.36 -8.39
CA LYS A 118 -3.19 6.13 -7.83
C LYS A 118 -4.33 5.22 -7.43
N LEU A 119 -4.82 5.42 -6.21
CA LEU A 119 -6.01 4.77 -5.69
C LEU A 119 -7.19 5.72 -5.84
N PHE A 120 -8.26 5.21 -6.40
CA PHE A 120 -9.55 5.88 -6.56
C PHE A 120 -10.64 5.12 -5.84
N ASN A 121 -11.71 5.80 -5.46
CA ASN A 121 -12.95 5.14 -5.06
C ASN A 121 -13.75 4.67 -6.30
N GLU A 122 -14.89 4.03 -6.09
CA GLU A 122 -15.78 3.55 -7.17
C GLU A 122 -16.25 4.66 -8.13
N SER A 123 -16.39 5.89 -7.64
CA SER A 123 -16.78 7.05 -8.44
C SER A 123 -15.60 7.74 -9.11
N LEU A 124 -14.42 7.09 -9.14
CA LEU A 124 -13.16 7.61 -9.67
C LEU A 124 -12.69 8.91 -9.01
N ASN A 125 -13.09 9.18 -7.77
CA ASN A 125 -12.49 10.24 -6.99
C ASN A 125 -11.15 9.75 -6.44
N TRP A 126 -10.13 10.61 -6.57
CA TRP A 126 -8.80 10.34 -6.05
C TRP A 126 -8.80 10.19 -4.52
N ARG A 127 -8.08 9.18 -4.03
CA ARG A 127 -7.92 8.87 -2.61
C ARG A 127 -6.47 8.91 -2.17
N ALA A 128 -5.57 8.41 -3.00
CA ALA A 128 -4.15 8.39 -2.66
C ALA A 128 -3.27 8.29 -3.91
N THR A 129 -2.02 8.70 -3.76
CA THR A 129 -0.94 8.47 -4.73
C THR A 129 0.25 7.85 -4.01
N MET A 130 0.81 6.76 -4.56
CA MET A 130 2.11 6.22 -4.20
C MET A 130 3.09 6.48 -5.34
N ASP A 131 4.26 7.00 -5.04
CA ASP A 131 5.26 7.41 -6.03
C ASP A 131 6.64 6.91 -5.64
N LEU A 132 7.35 6.23 -6.56
CA LEU A 132 8.73 5.82 -6.37
C LEU A 132 9.65 7.04 -6.44
N MET A 133 10.25 7.40 -5.33
CA MET A 133 11.19 8.51 -5.20
C MET A 133 12.56 8.10 -5.75
N ILE A 134 12.81 8.41 -7.01
CA ILE A 134 14.01 7.95 -7.74
C ILE A 134 15.30 8.50 -7.13
N GLY A 135 15.35 9.80 -6.87
CA GLY A 135 16.56 10.46 -6.33
C GLY A 135 16.91 9.93 -4.94
N ARG A 136 15.92 9.84 -4.04
CA ARG A 136 16.11 9.31 -2.69
C ARG A 136 16.49 7.83 -2.71
N SER A 137 15.82 7.03 -3.51
CA SER A 137 16.12 5.61 -3.67
C SER A 137 17.54 5.39 -4.23
N LEU A 138 17.94 6.18 -5.21
CA LEU A 138 19.28 6.13 -5.79
C LEU A 138 20.34 6.50 -4.76
N GLN A 139 20.15 7.60 -4.01
CA GLN A 139 21.05 8.00 -2.93
C GLN A 139 21.25 6.90 -1.90
N GLN A 140 20.17 6.28 -1.43
CA GLN A 140 20.22 5.18 -0.47
C GLN A 140 20.88 3.94 -1.07
N THR A 141 20.63 3.64 -2.35
CA THR A 141 21.26 2.53 -3.07
C THR A 141 22.76 2.72 -3.20
N ILE A 142 23.22 3.96 -3.46
CA ILE A 142 24.65 4.32 -3.48
C ILE A 142 25.26 4.11 -2.09
N ALA A 143 24.64 4.65 -1.05
CA ALA A 143 25.07 4.48 0.34
C ALA A 143 25.13 3.01 0.77
N SER A 144 24.23 2.18 0.23
CA SER A 144 24.16 0.74 0.47
C SER A 144 25.05 -0.09 -0.48
N ARG A 145 26.02 0.54 -1.16
CA ARG A 145 26.97 -0.10 -2.09
C ARG A 145 26.27 -0.92 -3.20
N GLY A 146 25.22 -0.37 -3.77
CA GLY A 146 24.47 -0.94 -4.90
C GLY A 146 23.43 -2.00 -4.53
N MET A 147 23.15 -2.19 -3.25
CA MET A 147 21.95 -2.93 -2.83
C MET A 147 20.73 -2.04 -3.06
N PRO A 148 19.74 -2.47 -3.87
CA PRO A 148 18.60 -1.63 -4.17
C PRO A 148 17.79 -1.32 -2.90
N VAL A 149 17.74 -0.05 -2.54
CA VAL A 149 16.87 0.50 -1.51
C VAL A 149 15.83 1.37 -2.20
N MET A 150 14.55 1.08 -2.00
CA MET A 150 13.48 1.85 -2.60
C MET A 150 12.74 2.62 -1.52
N THR A 151 12.46 3.88 -1.82
CA THR A 151 11.59 4.75 -1.02
C THR A 151 10.40 5.15 -1.87
N TYR A 152 9.22 4.97 -1.31
CA TYR A 152 7.96 5.40 -1.92
C TYR A 152 7.34 6.48 -1.04
N SER A 153 6.85 7.55 -1.64
CA SER A 153 5.99 8.51 -0.96
C SER A 153 4.53 8.08 -1.14
N VAL A 154 3.74 8.12 -0.08
CA VAL A 154 2.28 7.90 -0.14
C VAL A 154 1.61 9.18 0.35
N ASN A 155 0.79 9.78 -0.51
CA ASN A 155 0.00 10.96 -0.25
C ASN A 155 -1.48 10.60 -0.33
N THR A 156 -2.28 11.01 0.66
CA THR A 156 -3.71 10.71 0.74
C THR A 156 -4.56 11.99 0.67
N ASP A 157 -5.85 11.83 0.38
CA ASP A 157 -6.82 12.93 0.36
C ASP A 157 -7.23 13.40 1.77
N GLU A 158 -6.93 12.61 2.79
CA GLU A 158 -7.41 12.84 4.17
C GLU A 158 -6.39 13.53 5.06
N ASP A 159 -5.10 13.52 4.67
CA ASP A 159 -4.03 14.01 5.51
C ASP A 159 -3.03 14.86 4.71
N ASN A 160 -2.50 15.91 5.35
CA ASN A 160 -1.39 16.68 4.82
C ASN A 160 -0.03 16.04 5.10
N PHE A 161 0.00 14.88 5.73
CA PHE A 161 1.21 14.14 6.05
C PHE A 161 1.54 13.12 4.96
N ILE A 162 2.77 13.19 4.45
CA ILE A 162 3.27 12.24 3.47
C ILE A 162 3.91 11.07 4.20
N VAL A 163 3.42 9.87 3.94
CA VAL A 163 4.02 8.62 4.43
C VAL A 163 5.18 8.25 3.50
N TYR A 164 6.36 8.02 4.07
CA TYR A 164 7.51 7.45 3.35
C TYR A 164 7.62 5.97 3.69
N LEU A 165 7.31 5.12 2.71
CA LEU A 165 7.49 3.68 2.80
C LEU A 165 8.90 3.35 2.31
N GLU A 166 9.77 2.93 3.21
CA GLU A 166 11.19 2.70 2.91
C GLU A 166 11.56 1.23 3.06
N ARG A 167 12.15 0.67 2.01
CA ARG A 167 12.72 -0.67 2.04
C ARG A 167 14.10 -0.63 2.69
N SER A 168 14.33 -1.49 3.69
CA SER A 168 15.65 -1.61 4.31
C SER A 168 16.68 -2.24 3.35
N ALA A 169 17.93 -1.77 3.43
CA ALA A 169 19.06 -2.41 2.76
C ALA A 169 19.45 -3.69 3.52
N ASN A 170 19.22 -4.83 2.90
CA ASN A 170 19.63 -6.11 3.47
C ASN A 170 21.01 -6.51 2.94
N LYS A 171 21.97 -6.70 3.84
CA LYS A 171 23.34 -7.12 3.47
C LYS A 171 23.41 -8.57 3.01
N TRP A 172 22.46 -9.38 3.39
CA TRP A 172 22.44 -10.81 3.08
C TRP A 172 21.30 -11.14 2.12
N PRO A 173 21.52 -11.88 1.04
CA PRO A 173 20.43 -12.26 0.12
C PRO A 173 19.34 -13.11 0.78
N LEU A 174 19.63 -13.73 1.93
CA LEU A 174 18.72 -14.57 2.71
C LEU A 174 17.89 -13.80 3.74
N LEU A 175 18.19 -12.51 4.00
CA LEU A 175 17.38 -11.73 4.91
C LEU A 175 16.06 -11.32 4.25
N PRO A 176 14.95 -11.48 4.97
CA PRO A 176 13.64 -11.13 4.42
C PRO A 176 13.56 -9.64 4.11
N GLU A 177 12.84 -9.34 3.06
CA GLU A 177 12.51 -7.99 2.68
C GLU A 177 11.71 -7.30 3.81
N ASN A 178 12.06 -6.06 4.09
CA ASN A 178 11.50 -5.30 5.20
C ASN A 178 11.27 -3.86 4.77
N PHE A 179 10.07 -3.36 5.03
CA PHE A 179 9.66 -1.98 4.78
C PHE A 179 9.22 -1.35 6.10
N GLY A 180 9.68 -0.11 6.33
CA GLY A 180 9.28 0.67 7.50
C GLY A 180 8.62 1.98 7.09
N PHE A 181 7.67 2.47 7.90
CA PHE A 181 7.01 3.75 7.68
C PHE A 181 6.34 4.26 8.95
N PHE A 182 6.07 5.58 8.96
CA PHE A 182 5.30 6.24 10.00
C PHE A 182 3.96 6.69 9.44
N ILE A 183 2.93 6.61 10.28
CA ILE A 183 1.61 7.19 10.04
C ILE A 183 1.26 8.07 11.24
N MET A 184 0.63 9.20 11.01
CA MET A 184 0.01 9.97 12.09
C MET A 184 -1.32 9.33 12.44
N ASP A 185 -1.58 9.04 13.71
CA ASP A 185 -2.88 8.56 14.15
C ASP A 185 -3.93 9.69 14.20
N GLY A 186 -5.17 9.35 14.60
CA GLY A 186 -6.26 10.33 14.69
C GLY A 186 -6.02 11.45 15.70
N GLU A 187 -5.09 11.26 16.64
CA GLU A 187 -4.69 12.26 17.64
C GLU A 187 -3.43 13.04 17.22
N GLY A 188 -2.89 12.79 16.04
CA GLY A 188 -1.67 13.43 15.53
C GLY A 188 -0.37 12.86 16.10
N LYS A 189 -0.40 11.68 16.72
CA LYS A 189 0.80 11.00 17.22
C LYS A 189 1.40 10.10 16.15
N PRO A 190 2.73 10.09 15.97
CA PRO A 190 3.36 9.21 14.99
C PRO A 190 3.32 7.76 15.49
N GLN A 191 2.83 6.87 14.63
CA GLN A 191 2.83 5.42 14.82
C GLN A 191 3.77 4.80 13.80
N PHE A 192 4.74 4.03 14.26
CA PHE A 192 5.68 3.32 13.39
C PHE A 192 5.16 1.92 13.08
N TYR A 193 5.21 1.55 11.80
CA TYR A 193 4.88 0.22 11.30
C TYR A 193 6.01 -0.37 10.48
N ARG A 194 6.09 -1.69 10.51
CA ARG A 194 7.05 -2.47 9.72
C ARG A 194 6.36 -3.63 9.02
N ILE A 195 6.50 -3.70 7.71
CA ILE A 195 6.06 -4.82 6.88
C ILE A 195 7.28 -5.70 6.60
N LYS A 196 7.27 -6.94 7.08
CA LYS A 196 8.37 -7.89 6.94
C LYS A 196 7.91 -9.10 6.14
N ARG A 197 8.68 -9.48 5.12
CA ARG A 197 8.41 -10.68 4.33
C ARG A 197 8.67 -11.92 5.18
N ASP A 198 7.78 -12.90 5.09
CA ASP A 198 7.91 -14.17 5.79
C ASP A 198 8.89 -15.08 5.04
N LEU A 199 9.82 -15.74 5.79
CA LEU A 199 10.91 -16.53 5.20
C LEU A 199 10.47 -17.90 4.68
N ILE A 200 9.41 -18.46 5.25
CA ILE A 200 9.06 -19.89 5.10
C ILE A 200 7.91 -20.10 4.11
N ASN A 201 7.26 -19.03 3.65
CA ASN A 201 6.11 -19.14 2.75
C ASN A 201 6.51 -19.05 1.28
N LEU A 202 6.11 -20.06 0.51
CA LEU A 202 6.24 -20.10 -0.95
C LEU A 202 5.44 -18.98 -1.66
N GLY A 203 4.50 -18.33 -0.94
CA GLY A 203 3.60 -17.30 -1.47
C GLY A 203 4.13 -15.87 -1.44
N GLY A 204 5.23 -15.61 -0.75
CA GLY A 204 5.76 -14.23 -0.63
C GLY A 204 4.99 -13.36 0.35
N ASP A 205 4.38 -13.93 1.38
CA ASP A 205 3.58 -13.27 2.40
C ASP A 205 4.37 -12.26 3.23
N TYR A 206 3.66 -11.30 3.80
CA TYR A 206 4.21 -10.28 4.68
C TYR A 206 3.44 -10.18 5.98
N THR A 207 4.17 -10.01 7.08
CA THR A 207 3.61 -9.73 8.40
C THR A 207 3.82 -8.26 8.76
N LEU A 208 2.75 -7.61 9.25
CA LEU A 208 2.77 -6.23 9.74
C LEU A 208 3.02 -6.22 11.25
N TYR A 209 4.02 -5.45 11.66
CA TYR A 209 4.38 -5.20 13.05
C TYR A 209 4.18 -3.74 13.41
N ASP A 210 3.73 -3.48 14.63
CA ASP A 210 3.70 -2.15 15.23
C ASP A 210 5.08 -1.73 15.78
N GLN A 211 5.14 -0.55 16.41
CA GLN A 211 6.36 -0.03 17.03
C GLN A 211 6.85 -0.85 18.23
N GLN A 212 5.98 -1.63 18.87
CA GLN A 212 6.34 -2.55 19.96
C GLN A 212 6.81 -3.91 19.43
N GLY A 213 6.79 -4.13 18.13
CA GLY A 213 7.13 -5.41 17.52
C GLY A 213 6.01 -6.46 17.60
N LYS A 214 4.79 -6.07 17.97
CA LYS A 214 3.62 -6.95 17.99
C LYS A 214 3.09 -7.15 16.59
N ASN A 215 2.70 -8.40 16.25
CA ASN A 215 2.02 -8.70 15.00
C ASN A 215 0.60 -8.12 15.04
N VAL A 216 0.34 -7.16 14.17
CA VAL A 216 -0.95 -6.45 14.05
C VAL A 216 -1.65 -6.67 12.71
N GLY A 217 -1.02 -7.39 11.78
CA GLY A 217 -1.64 -7.68 10.49
C GLY A 217 -0.81 -8.63 9.63
N HIS A 218 -1.44 -9.06 8.53
CA HIS A 218 -0.81 -9.99 7.59
C HIS A 218 -1.31 -9.74 6.17
N LEU A 219 -0.43 -9.88 5.20
CA LEU A 219 -0.71 -9.82 3.77
C LEU A 219 -0.35 -11.17 3.15
N ASP A 220 -1.35 -11.90 2.68
CA ASP A 220 -1.26 -13.22 2.03
C ASP A 220 -1.29 -13.02 0.50
N GLY A 221 -0.17 -13.29 -0.15
CA GLY A 221 -0.01 -13.22 -1.60
C GLY A 221 -0.23 -14.58 -2.24
N LYS A 222 -1.38 -14.81 -2.88
CA LYS A 222 -1.64 -16.05 -3.60
C LYS A 222 -0.87 -16.09 -4.92
N VAL A 223 0.21 -16.85 -4.95
CA VAL A 223 1.10 -17.03 -6.12
C VAL A 223 0.41 -17.72 -7.30
N PHE A 224 -0.63 -18.50 -7.05
CA PHE A 224 -1.27 -19.33 -8.07
C PHE A 224 -2.51 -18.72 -8.73
N SER A 225 -2.90 -17.50 -8.38
CA SER A 225 -3.97 -16.80 -9.12
C SER A 225 -3.36 -16.02 -10.28
N ILE A 226 -3.89 -16.24 -11.47
CA ILE A 226 -3.57 -15.45 -12.65
C ILE A 226 -3.84 -13.97 -12.31
N GLY A 227 -2.82 -13.10 -12.43
CA GLY A 227 -2.90 -11.69 -12.05
C GLY A 227 -2.44 -11.36 -10.63
N GLY A 228 -2.49 -12.31 -9.70
CA GLY A 228 -2.15 -12.07 -8.29
C GLY A 228 -3.32 -11.53 -7.47
N LYS A 229 -3.56 -12.18 -6.35
CA LYS A 229 -4.59 -11.73 -5.38
C LYS A 229 -3.95 -11.64 -4.01
N TRP A 230 -4.02 -10.44 -3.40
CA TRP A 230 -3.52 -10.18 -2.07
C TRP A 230 -4.67 -10.09 -1.08
N LYS A 231 -4.64 -10.90 -0.03
CA LYS A 231 -5.59 -10.83 1.08
C LYS A 231 -4.90 -10.18 2.26
N GLY A 232 -5.37 -9.00 2.64
CA GLY A 232 -4.92 -8.28 3.81
C GLY A 232 -5.85 -8.47 4.99
N LYS A 233 -5.26 -8.57 6.19
CA LYS A 233 -5.99 -8.47 7.47
C LYS A 233 -5.19 -7.61 8.43
N VAL A 234 -5.86 -6.73 9.14
CA VAL A 234 -5.29 -5.82 10.15
C VAL A 234 -6.16 -5.89 11.39
N ARG A 235 -5.56 -5.92 12.58
CA ARG A 235 -6.31 -5.85 13.84
C ARG A 235 -7.17 -4.60 13.86
N VAL A 236 -8.40 -4.71 14.36
CA VAL A 236 -9.39 -3.62 14.29
C VAL A 236 -8.88 -2.36 14.97
N GLU A 237 -8.17 -2.49 16.09
CA GLU A 237 -7.55 -1.37 16.81
C GLU A 237 -6.49 -0.59 16.00
N HIS A 238 -5.96 -1.19 14.93
CA HIS A 238 -5.01 -0.59 14.00
C HIS A 238 -5.61 -0.30 12.62
N ALA A 239 -6.88 -0.62 12.39
CA ALA A 239 -7.52 -0.51 11.08
C ALA A 239 -7.88 0.94 10.72
N ASP A 240 -6.92 1.85 10.82
CA ASP A 240 -7.03 3.22 10.34
C ASP A 240 -7.00 3.24 8.81
N ARG A 241 -7.77 4.15 8.21
CA ARG A 241 -7.87 4.28 6.75
C ARG A 241 -6.52 4.54 6.08
N ARG A 242 -5.66 5.34 6.69
CA ARG A 242 -4.32 5.66 6.16
C ARG A 242 -3.45 4.43 6.11
N LEU A 243 -3.46 3.61 7.18
CA LEU A 243 -2.76 2.34 7.22
C LEU A 243 -3.31 1.38 6.17
N LEU A 244 -4.62 1.24 6.06
CA LEU A 244 -5.26 0.39 5.04
C LEU A 244 -4.89 0.85 3.63
N THR A 245 -4.88 2.16 3.35
CA THR A 245 -4.47 2.74 2.07
C THR A 245 -3.01 2.39 1.73
N VAL A 246 -2.09 2.53 2.68
CA VAL A 246 -0.67 2.15 2.49
C VAL A 246 -0.55 0.66 2.18
N LEU A 247 -1.26 -0.21 2.90
CA LEU A 247 -1.22 -1.65 2.70
C LEU A 247 -1.85 -2.09 1.37
N GLN A 248 -2.94 -1.45 0.94
CA GLN A 248 -3.58 -1.68 -0.35
C GLN A 248 -2.64 -1.33 -1.51
N LEU A 249 -2.01 -0.14 -1.46
CA LEU A 249 -1.03 0.28 -2.46
C LEU A 249 0.25 -0.57 -2.40
N PHE A 250 0.69 -0.96 -1.21
CA PHE A 250 1.82 -1.89 -1.04
C PHE A 250 1.54 -3.26 -1.66
N SER A 251 0.33 -3.79 -1.52
CA SER A 251 -0.07 -5.06 -2.14
C SER A 251 -0.01 -4.96 -3.68
N ALA A 252 -0.52 -3.86 -4.24
CA ALA A 252 -0.46 -3.60 -5.68
C ALA A 252 1.00 -3.41 -6.18
N LEU A 253 1.88 -2.83 -5.36
CA LEU A 253 3.29 -2.64 -5.67
C LEU A 253 4.02 -3.96 -5.94
N GLN A 254 3.58 -5.08 -5.38
CA GLN A 254 4.35 -6.32 -5.40
C GLN A 254 4.61 -6.86 -6.82
N ILE A 255 3.72 -6.65 -7.78
CA ILE A 255 3.97 -7.05 -9.18
C ILE A 255 5.11 -6.26 -9.83
N PHE A 256 5.33 -5.01 -9.40
CA PHE A 256 6.39 -4.13 -9.91
C PHE A 256 7.67 -4.15 -9.07
N ASN A 257 7.65 -4.81 -7.91
CA ASN A 257 8.76 -4.75 -6.95
C ASN A 257 10.08 -5.26 -7.54
N ALA A 258 10.05 -6.38 -8.27
CA ALA A 258 11.24 -6.93 -8.92
C ALA A 258 11.81 -5.98 -9.98
N ASP A 259 10.96 -5.37 -10.77
CA ASP A 259 11.34 -4.46 -11.86
C ASP A 259 11.86 -3.13 -11.32
N SER A 260 11.22 -2.59 -10.28
CA SER A 260 11.70 -1.39 -9.58
C SER A 260 13.11 -1.61 -9.02
N ARG A 261 13.38 -2.77 -8.42
CA ARG A 261 14.72 -3.14 -7.93
C ARG A 261 15.74 -3.26 -9.07
N ARG A 262 15.37 -3.90 -10.19
CA ARG A 262 16.24 -4.00 -11.37
C ARG A 262 16.54 -2.63 -11.97
N HIS A 263 15.53 -1.78 -12.03
CA HIS A 263 15.68 -0.40 -12.50
C HIS A 263 16.64 0.38 -11.63
N MET A 264 16.46 0.37 -10.30
CA MET A 264 17.35 1.08 -9.37
C MET A 264 18.79 0.57 -9.44
N LYS A 265 18.99 -0.74 -9.59
CA LYS A 265 20.32 -1.34 -9.78
C LYS A 265 20.99 -0.91 -11.11
N ARG A 266 20.21 -0.72 -12.17
CA ARG A 266 20.72 -0.16 -13.44
C ARG A 266 21.15 1.28 -13.26
N LEU A 267 20.30 2.12 -12.68
CA LEU A 267 20.63 3.52 -12.41
C LEU A 267 21.90 3.68 -11.57
N TRP A 268 22.07 2.87 -10.53
CA TRP A 268 23.29 2.86 -9.72
C TRP A 268 24.54 2.58 -10.57
N LYS A 269 24.48 1.59 -11.46
CA LYS A 269 25.60 1.27 -12.38
C LYS A 269 25.86 2.39 -13.37
N ASP A 270 24.83 3.05 -13.87
CA ASP A 270 24.94 4.13 -14.85
C ASP A 270 25.51 5.40 -14.21
N VAL A 271 25.20 5.67 -12.94
CA VAL A 271 25.87 6.72 -12.14
C VAL A 271 27.35 6.40 -11.97
N GLY A 272 27.70 5.17 -11.59
CA GLY A 272 29.12 4.75 -11.46
C GLY A 272 29.93 4.83 -12.74
N ARG A 273 29.27 4.77 -13.90
CA ARG A 273 29.86 4.93 -15.24
C ARG A 273 29.83 6.37 -15.75
N GLY A 274 29.32 7.31 -14.97
CA GLY A 274 29.16 8.71 -15.39
C GLY A 274 28.09 8.95 -16.46
N LYS A 275 27.25 7.95 -16.79
CA LYS A 275 26.18 8.09 -17.78
C LYS A 275 24.98 8.87 -17.27
N VAL A 276 24.73 8.80 -15.96
CA VAL A 276 23.63 9.49 -15.27
C VAL A 276 24.19 10.30 -14.14
N LYS A 277 23.82 11.59 -14.07
CA LYS A 277 24.12 12.43 -12.91
C LYS A 277 23.04 12.23 -11.85
N PRO A 278 23.40 11.94 -10.59
CA PRO A 278 22.44 11.92 -9.49
C PRO A 278 21.80 13.30 -9.36
N ALA A 279 20.51 13.37 -9.54
CA ALA A 279 19.75 14.61 -9.37
C ALA A 279 18.34 14.24 -8.86
N LEU A 280 17.80 15.09 -8.00
CA LEU A 280 16.38 15.04 -7.67
C LEU A 280 15.58 15.56 -8.87
N ASP A 281 14.47 14.91 -9.19
CA ASP A 281 13.50 15.52 -10.08
C ASP A 281 12.79 16.70 -9.38
N ALA A 282 12.13 17.55 -10.16
CA ALA A 282 11.47 18.75 -9.60
C ALA A 282 10.42 18.40 -8.55
N GLN A 283 9.68 17.29 -8.76
CA GLN A 283 8.64 16.87 -7.83
C GLN A 283 9.21 16.32 -6.52
N GLU A 284 10.30 15.55 -6.57
CA GLU A 284 11.01 15.13 -5.35
C GLU A 284 11.59 16.33 -4.60
N ALA A 285 12.17 17.30 -5.33
CA ALA A 285 12.68 18.52 -4.73
C ALA A 285 11.57 19.34 -4.04
N ASP A 286 10.40 19.40 -4.63
CA ASP A 286 9.23 20.06 -4.04
C ASP A 286 8.71 19.32 -2.79
N LEU A 287 8.75 17.99 -2.76
CA LEU A 287 8.44 17.20 -1.55
C LEU A 287 9.38 17.55 -0.38
N TYR A 288 10.67 17.70 -0.64
CA TYR A 288 11.63 18.12 0.40
C TYR A 288 11.42 19.55 0.89
N LYS A 289 11.07 20.47 -0.02
CA LYS A 289 10.87 21.88 0.32
C LYS A 289 9.52 22.15 0.97
N ASN A 290 8.48 21.44 0.54
CA ASN A 290 7.13 21.65 1.03
C ASN A 290 6.30 20.37 0.93
N PRO A 291 6.42 19.45 1.91
CA PRO A 291 5.73 18.17 1.91
C PRO A 291 4.19 18.27 1.92
N ARG A 292 3.63 19.46 2.17
CA ARG A 292 2.18 19.70 2.15
C ARG A 292 1.63 20.06 0.76
N ARG A 293 2.47 20.34 -0.22
CA ARG A 293 2.06 20.88 -1.53
C ARG A 293 1.82 19.84 -2.62
N VAL A 294 2.26 18.63 -2.43
CA VAL A 294 2.15 17.59 -3.45
C VAL A 294 0.79 16.91 -3.34
N ARG A 295 -0.16 17.45 -4.07
CA ARG A 295 -1.46 16.85 -4.32
C ARG A 295 -1.57 16.36 -5.76
#